data_4ccd532269cdbfdb2e0f9614f3951d80
#
_entry.id   4ccd532269cdbfdb2e0f9614f3951d80
#
_cell.length_a   1.000
_cell.length_b   1.000
_cell.length_c   1.000
_cell.angle_alpha   90.00
_cell.angle_beta   90.00
_cell.angle_gamma   90.00
#
_symmetry.space_group_name_H-M   'P 1'
#
loop_
_entity.id
_entity.type
_entity.pdbx_description
1 polymer ?
#
loop_
_entity_poly.entity_id
_entity_poly.type
_entity_poly.pdbx_seq_one_letter_code
_entity_poly.pdbx_strand_id
1 'polypeptide(L)'
;MEQVNVTLTETIKVLLDDKKFSTLRDILITMKPFDIAAVFENLQDEKMPILFRILPKELAAETFVEMDDETQEFLIHGFSDSELKEVVDELFVDDAVDLIEEMPANVVKRILRQADKDMRKQINELLKYPEDSAGSIMTTEFIVLRPDMTAEMAIKRIRRTGVDKETIYTCYVTDANNKLIGITTVKDLLLAEDDELVKSIMEENVISVTTLADQEQVAQMFSNYNFLALPVVDNENRLVGIVTIDDAIDVIQEEATEDIEKMAAVLPSDKPYMKTSVFGLYKKRAPWLLILMLSATFTSAIISSFEAVLANV
;
A
#
# COMPACT_ATOMS: atom_id res chain seq x y z
N MET A 1 -6.20 1.49 23.72
CA MET A 1 -6.33 2.31 22.52
C MET A 1 -7.78 2.54 22.11
N GLU A 2 -8.62 1.53 21.98
CA GLU A 2 -10.04 1.66 21.56
C GLU A 2 -10.87 2.68 22.36
N GLN A 3 -10.77 2.70 23.69
CA GLN A 3 -11.52 3.65 24.52
C GLN A 3 -11.07 5.12 24.36
N VAL A 4 -9.81 5.36 24.03
CA VAL A 4 -9.28 6.72 23.80
C VAL A 4 -9.78 7.23 22.45
N ASN A 5 -9.81 6.39 21.41
CA ASN A 5 -10.30 6.75 20.09
C ASN A 5 -11.80 7.09 20.11
N VAL A 6 -12.64 6.35 20.82
CA VAL A 6 -14.08 6.65 20.94
C VAL A 6 -14.30 8.03 21.58
N THR A 7 -13.58 8.35 22.65
CA THR A 7 -13.72 9.65 23.33
C THR A 7 -13.22 10.81 22.45
N LEU A 8 -12.17 10.59 21.67
CA LEU A 8 -11.61 11.57 20.75
C LEU A 8 -12.60 11.83 19.59
N THR A 9 -13.11 10.77 18.96
CA THR A 9 -14.11 10.87 17.89
C THR A 9 -15.36 11.62 18.34
N GLU A 10 -15.87 11.34 19.55
CA GLU A 10 -17.00 12.08 20.11
C GLU A 10 -16.68 13.56 20.33
N THR A 11 -15.48 13.88 20.82
CA THR A 11 -15.02 15.25 21.01
C THR A 11 -14.93 15.99 19.66
N ILE A 12 -14.39 15.35 18.63
CA ILE A 12 -14.30 15.90 17.28
C ILE A 12 -15.70 16.14 16.71
N LYS A 13 -16.65 15.22 16.89
CA LYS A 13 -18.06 15.40 16.50
C LYS A 13 -18.68 16.66 17.15
N VAL A 14 -18.52 16.80 18.44
CA VAL A 14 -19.05 17.98 19.17
C VAL A 14 -18.44 19.28 18.68
N LEU A 15 -17.11 19.31 18.48
CA LEU A 15 -16.41 20.49 17.97
C LEU A 15 -16.81 20.81 16.53
N LEU A 16 -17.08 19.80 15.71
CA LEU A 16 -17.55 19.94 14.33
C LEU A 16 -18.98 20.51 14.30
N ASP A 17 -19.85 20.03 15.16
CA ASP A 17 -21.22 20.54 15.32
C ASP A 17 -21.23 21.99 15.83
N ASP A 18 -20.35 22.30 16.77
CA ASP A 18 -20.13 23.67 17.28
C ASP A 18 -19.41 24.59 16.28
N LYS A 19 -18.99 24.07 15.11
CA LYS A 19 -18.21 24.79 14.05
C LYS A 19 -16.89 25.40 14.58
N LYS A 20 -16.25 24.75 15.54
CA LYS A 20 -14.95 25.17 16.12
C LYS A 20 -13.77 24.71 15.28
N PHE A 21 -13.75 25.12 14.02
CA PHE A 21 -12.79 24.64 13.01
C PHE A 21 -11.32 24.93 13.36
N SER A 22 -11.05 26.07 14.03
CA SER A 22 -9.67 26.38 14.46
C SER A 22 -9.17 25.37 15.48
N THR A 23 -9.99 25.08 16.51
CA THR A 23 -9.65 24.09 17.55
C THR A 23 -9.51 22.69 16.96
N LEU A 24 -10.39 22.32 16.02
CA LEU A 24 -10.30 21.03 15.30
C LEU A 24 -8.97 20.92 14.56
N ARG A 25 -8.60 21.96 13.79
CA ARG A 25 -7.33 22.00 13.08
C ARG A 25 -6.15 21.85 14.05
N ASP A 26 -6.14 22.62 15.15
CA ASP A 26 -5.06 22.57 16.13
C ASP A 26 -4.91 21.18 16.78
N ILE A 27 -6.01 20.42 16.92
CA ILE A 27 -5.99 19.04 17.40
C ILE A 27 -5.43 18.13 16.32
N LEU A 28 -6.01 18.16 15.09
CA LEU A 28 -5.68 17.24 14.02
C LEU A 28 -4.22 17.33 13.56
N ILE A 29 -3.64 18.53 13.49
CA ILE A 29 -2.23 18.70 13.10
C ILE A 29 -1.22 18.13 14.11
N THR A 30 -1.66 17.77 15.32
CA THR A 30 -0.81 17.09 16.31
C THR A 30 -0.91 15.58 16.26
N MET A 31 -1.84 15.05 15.48
CA MET A 31 -2.07 13.62 15.32
C MET A 31 -1.26 13.05 14.15
N LYS A 32 -1.11 11.74 14.12
CA LYS A 32 -0.53 11.02 12.98
C LYS A 32 -1.59 10.74 11.91
N PRO A 33 -1.21 10.62 10.63
CA PRO A 33 -2.13 10.31 9.54
C PRO A 33 -3.05 9.13 9.84
N PHE A 34 -2.50 7.99 10.25
CA PHE A 34 -3.24 6.79 10.65
C PHE A 34 -4.30 7.05 11.75
N ASP A 35 -3.94 7.81 12.79
CA ASP A 35 -4.89 8.13 13.88
C ASP A 35 -6.03 9.05 13.38
N ILE A 36 -5.72 9.95 12.44
CA ILE A 36 -6.71 10.83 11.81
C ILE A 36 -7.64 10.00 10.93
N ALA A 37 -7.10 9.09 10.11
CA ALA A 37 -7.89 8.18 9.27
C ALA A 37 -8.87 7.36 10.11
N ALA A 38 -8.42 6.78 11.21
CA ALA A 38 -9.28 6.06 12.16
C ALA A 38 -10.42 6.92 12.74
N VAL A 39 -10.21 8.22 12.93
CA VAL A 39 -11.28 9.16 13.32
C VAL A 39 -12.28 9.33 12.18
N PHE A 40 -11.82 9.48 10.94
CA PHE A 40 -12.68 9.62 9.77
C PHE A 40 -13.56 8.39 9.56
N GLU A 41 -13.01 7.19 9.60
CA GLU A 41 -13.74 5.92 9.50
C GLU A 41 -14.88 5.79 10.54
N ASN A 42 -14.65 6.30 11.75
CA ASN A 42 -15.64 6.27 12.83
C ASN A 42 -16.64 7.43 12.77
N LEU A 43 -16.41 8.45 11.94
CA LEU A 43 -17.30 9.59 11.82
C LEU A 43 -18.54 9.28 10.97
N GLN A 44 -18.38 8.61 9.82
CA GLN A 44 -19.41 8.26 8.84
C GLN A 44 -20.49 9.37 8.67
N ASP A 45 -20.07 10.64 8.56
CA ASP A 45 -20.95 11.82 8.58
C ASP A 45 -20.77 12.61 7.27
N GLU A 46 -21.86 13.15 6.75
CA GLU A 46 -21.88 14.07 5.59
C GLU A 46 -20.92 15.29 5.76
N LYS A 47 -20.48 15.56 6.98
CA LYS A 47 -19.52 16.62 7.31
C LYS A 47 -18.06 16.21 7.15
N MET A 48 -17.78 14.96 6.85
CA MET A 48 -16.41 14.44 6.66
C MET A 48 -15.58 15.25 5.64
N PRO A 49 -16.11 15.65 4.46
CA PRO A 49 -15.37 16.51 3.56
C PRO A 49 -15.02 17.89 4.14
N ILE A 50 -15.83 18.40 5.08
CA ILE A 50 -15.53 19.67 5.75
C ILE A 50 -14.33 19.49 6.70
N LEU A 51 -14.30 18.39 7.44
CA LEU A 51 -13.20 18.05 8.34
C LEU A 51 -11.90 17.84 7.54
N PHE A 52 -11.97 17.16 6.40
CA PHE A 52 -10.83 16.94 5.51
C PHE A 52 -10.23 18.27 5.01
N ARG A 53 -11.06 19.22 4.62
CA ARG A 53 -10.63 20.56 4.16
C ARG A 53 -9.89 21.40 5.21
N ILE A 54 -9.96 21.03 6.48
CA ILE A 54 -9.26 21.72 7.57
C ILE A 54 -7.80 21.30 7.65
N LEU A 55 -7.47 20.09 7.16
CA LEU A 55 -6.11 19.56 7.18
C LEU A 55 -5.17 20.34 6.24
N PRO A 56 -3.88 20.51 6.61
CA PRO A 56 -2.85 20.91 5.65
C PRO A 56 -2.76 19.89 4.51
N LYS A 57 -2.37 20.33 3.30
CA LYS A 57 -2.40 19.50 2.09
C LYS A 57 -1.61 18.19 2.22
N GLU A 58 -0.35 18.29 2.65
CA GLU A 58 0.52 17.13 2.88
C GLU A 58 -0.13 16.14 3.87
N LEU A 59 -0.54 16.62 5.05
CA LEU A 59 -1.20 15.79 6.05
C LEU A 59 -2.55 15.22 5.56
N ALA A 60 -3.25 15.94 4.68
CA ALA A 60 -4.51 15.47 4.10
C ALA A 60 -4.27 14.30 3.13
N ALA A 61 -3.23 14.38 2.29
CA ALA A 61 -2.87 13.30 1.38
C ALA A 61 -2.38 12.08 2.14
N GLU A 62 -1.43 12.24 3.07
CA GLU A 62 -0.97 11.15 3.95
C GLU A 62 -2.14 10.48 4.72
N THR A 63 -3.09 11.30 5.24
CA THR A 63 -4.28 10.77 5.93
C THR A 63 -5.22 10.04 4.97
N PHE A 64 -5.31 10.49 3.73
CA PHE A 64 -6.21 9.91 2.73
C PHE A 64 -5.77 8.49 2.34
N VAL A 65 -4.47 8.26 2.19
CA VAL A 65 -3.89 6.93 1.90
C VAL A 65 -4.20 5.93 3.02
N GLU A 66 -4.12 6.36 4.27
CA GLU A 66 -4.39 5.52 5.45
C GLU A 66 -5.89 5.17 5.67
N MET A 67 -6.81 5.70 4.85
CA MET A 67 -8.24 5.45 4.98
C MET A 67 -8.65 4.18 4.24
N ASP A 68 -9.71 3.51 4.71
CA ASP A 68 -10.32 2.42 3.98
C ASP A 68 -11.06 2.90 2.70
N ASP A 69 -11.23 2.01 1.73
CA ASP A 69 -11.82 2.27 0.40
C ASP A 69 -13.17 2.95 0.49
N GLU A 70 -14.03 2.54 1.44
CA GLU A 70 -15.37 3.12 1.62
C GLU A 70 -15.30 4.59 2.03
N THR A 71 -14.35 4.94 2.89
CA THR A 71 -14.10 6.31 3.35
C THR A 71 -13.46 7.15 2.24
N GLN A 72 -12.50 6.60 1.52
CA GLN A 72 -11.88 7.25 0.36
C GLN A 72 -12.90 7.52 -0.74
N GLU A 73 -13.71 6.52 -1.13
CA GLU A 73 -14.77 6.67 -2.14
C GLU A 73 -15.78 7.76 -1.71
N PHE A 74 -16.20 7.76 -0.43
CA PHE A 74 -17.10 8.76 0.11
C PHE A 74 -16.52 10.18 0.00
N LEU A 75 -15.25 10.36 0.36
CA LEU A 75 -14.57 11.65 0.26
C LEU A 75 -14.44 12.10 -1.20
N ILE A 76 -14.02 11.22 -2.11
CA ILE A 76 -13.89 11.51 -3.54
C ILE A 76 -15.23 11.98 -4.11
N HIS A 77 -16.34 11.38 -3.71
CA HIS A 77 -17.67 11.83 -4.14
C HIS A 77 -18.01 13.23 -3.61
N GLY A 78 -17.51 13.59 -2.43
CA GLY A 78 -17.71 14.90 -1.80
C GLY A 78 -16.76 16.00 -2.30
N PHE A 79 -15.68 15.64 -3.00
CA PHE A 79 -14.68 16.58 -3.51
C PHE A 79 -15.15 17.26 -4.81
N SER A 80 -14.74 18.52 -4.98
CA SER A 80 -14.69 19.18 -6.29
C SER A 80 -13.52 18.62 -7.10
N ASP A 81 -13.50 18.86 -8.42
CA ASP A 81 -12.40 18.41 -9.28
C ASP A 81 -11.05 19.07 -8.90
N SER A 82 -11.07 20.30 -8.35
CA SER A 82 -9.86 20.96 -7.85
C SER A 82 -9.34 20.34 -6.56
N GLU A 83 -10.22 19.95 -5.65
CA GLU A 83 -9.82 19.27 -4.39
C GLU A 83 -9.27 17.88 -4.65
N LEU A 84 -9.93 17.11 -5.53
CA LEU A 84 -9.43 15.81 -5.95
C LEU A 84 -8.05 15.93 -6.60
N LYS A 85 -7.87 16.95 -7.46
CA LYS A 85 -6.55 17.22 -8.06
C LYS A 85 -5.48 17.52 -7.00
N GLU A 86 -5.81 18.33 -5.99
CA GLU A 86 -4.86 18.66 -4.91
C GLU A 86 -4.45 17.42 -4.10
N VAL A 87 -5.34 16.46 -3.89
CA VAL A 87 -5.02 15.18 -3.24
C VAL A 87 -4.14 14.33 -4.17
N VAL A 88 -4.56 14.12 -5.41
CA VAL A 88 -3.84 13.28 -6.38
C VAL A 88 -2.43 13.82 -6.70
N ASP A 89 -2.24 15.13 -6.72
CA ASP A 89 -0.93 15.75 -6.98
C ASP A 89 0.07 15.54 -5.81
N GLU A 90 -0.40 15.17 -4.61
CA GLU A 90 0.43 14.91 -3.42
C GLU A 90 0.64 13.41 -3.18
N LEU A 91 -0.08 12.50 -3.87
CA LEU A 91 0.10 11.05 -3.74
C LEU A 91 1.36 10.58 -4.45
N PHE A 92 2.01 9.56 -3.89
CA PHE A 92 2.99 8.77 -4.61
C PHE A 92 2.32 7.90 -5.67
N VAL A 93 3.10 7.42 -6.64
CA VAL A 93 2.52 6.72 -7.81
C VAL A 93 1.93 5.37 -7.44
N ASP A 94 2.55 4.64 -6.53
CA ASP A 94 2.07 3.38 -5.95
C ASP A 94 0.73 3.59 -5.24
N ASP A 95 0.65 4.52 -4.26
CA ASP A 95 -0.60 4.90 -3.59
C ASP A 95 -1.74 5.23 -4.58
N ALA A 96 -1.39 5.91 -5.68
CA ALA A 96 -2.36 6.25 -6.71
C ALA A 96 -2.78 5.03 -7.54
N VAL A 97 -1.93 4.03 -7.69
CA VAL A 97 -2.24 2.74 -8.35
C VAL A 97 -3.18 1.94 -7.45
N ASP A 98 -2.85 1.76 -6.18
CA ASP A 98 -3.66 1.03 -5.21
C ASP A 98 -5.07 1.63 -5.11
N LEU A 99 -5.15 2.98 -4.98
CA LEU A 99 -6.43 3.69 -5.02
C LEU A 99 -7.24 3.41 -6.30
N ILE A 100 -6.58 3.28 -7.45
CA ILE A 100 -7.25 3.02 -8.73
C ILE A 100 -7.74 1.58 -8.84
N GLU A 101 -6.99 0.62 -8.32
CA GLU A 101 -7.36 -0.80 -8.37
C GLU A 101 -8.60 -1.08 -7.50
N GLU A 102 -8.76 -0.38 -6.39
CA GLU A 102 -9.88 -0.56 -5.46
C GLU A 102 -11.13 0.24 -5.83
N MET A 103 -11.00 1.29 -6.65
CA MET A 103 -12.10 2.21 -6.92
C MET A 103 -13.01 1.79 -8.09
N PRO A 104 -14.32 2.09 -8.02
CA PRO A 104 -15.24 1.89 -9.14
C PRO A 104 -14.81 2.65 -10.40
N ALA A 105 -15.04 2.09 -11.59
CA ALA A 105 -14.58 2.62 -12.88
C ALA A 105 -14.97 4.09 -13.19
N ASN A 106 -16.05 4.61 -12.59
CA ASN A 106 -16.44 6.03 -12.72
C ASN A 106 -15.52 6.94 -11.89
N VAL A 107 -15.09 6.48 -10.71
CA VAL A 107 -14.16 7.18 -9.82
C VAL A 107 -12.77 7.17 -10.44
N VAL A 108 -12.29 6.01 -10.90
CA VAL A 108 -11.01 5.86 -11.64
C VAL A 108 -10.90 6.86 -12.78
N LYS A 109 -11.94 6.98 -13.63
CA LYS A 109 -11.94 7.96 -14.73
C LYS A 109 -11.82 9.40 -14.24
N ARG A 110 -12.35 9.69 -13.06
CA ARG A 110 -12.30 11.03 -12.46
C ARG A 110 -10.89 11.30 -11.92
N ILE A 111 -10.28 10.36 -11.19
CA ILE A 111 -8.91 10.43 -10.69
C ILE A 111 -7.94 10.63 -11.85
N LEU A 112 -7.94 9.74 -12.85
CA LEU A 112 -7.06 9.81 -14.01
C LEU A 112 -7.22 11.10 -14.83
N ARG A 113 -8.36 11.77 -14.77
CA ARG A 113 -8.56 13.06 -15.42
C ARG A 113 -7.85 14.19 -14.66
N GLN A 114 -7.76 14.11 -13.35
CA GLN A 114 -7.10 15.10 -12.51
C GLN A 114 -5.59 14.91 -12.44
N ALA A 115 -5.10 13.66 -12.50
CA ALA A 115 -3.67 13.35 -12.54
C ALA A 115 -2.97 14.04 -13.72
N ASP A 116 -1.76 14.51 -13.50
CA ASP A 116 -0.93 15.10 -14.54
C ASP A 116 -0.51 14.06 -15.61
N LYS A 117 0.22 14.48 -16.64
CA LYS A 117 0.57 13.60 -17.76
C LYS A 117 1.62 12.56 -17.37
N ASP A 118 2.56 12.95 -16.51
CA ASP A 118 3.68 12.10 -16.12
C ASP A 118 3.20 11.05 -15.11
N MET A 119 2.46 11.46 -14.09
CA MET A 119 1.80 10.56 -13.14
C MET A 119 0.86 9.58 -13.84
N ARG A 120 0.00 10.07 -14.74
CA ARG A 120 -0.90 9.18 -15.52
C ARG A 120 -0.16 8.16 -16.36
N LYS A 121 1.02 8.53 -16.91
CA LYS A 121 1.86 7.61 -17.66
C LYS A 121 2.44 6.53 -16.75
N GLN A 122 2.95 6.92 -15.58
CA GLN A 122 3.50 6.00 -14.58
C GLN A 122 2.43 5.04 -14.06
N ILE A 123 1.26 5.54 -13.66
CA ILE A 123 0.12 4.71 -13.28
C ILE A 123 -0.21 3.68 -14.37
N ASN A 124 -0.34 4.11 -15.64
CA ASN A 124 -0.62 3.19 -16.74
C ASN A 124 0.54 2.22 -17.07
N GLU A 125 1.75 2.50 -16.62
CA GLU A 125 2.88 1.57 -16.70
C GLU A 125 2.83 0.54 -15.58
N LEU A 126 2.53 0.94 -14.36
CA LEU A 126 2.41 0.04 -13.20
C LEU A 126 1.22 -0.91 -13.34
N LEU A 127 0.05 -0.43 -13.71
CA LEU A 127 -1.15 -1.24 -13.98
C LEU A 127 -0.99 -2.33 -15.07
N LYS A 128 0.16 -2.44 -15.72
CA LYS A 128 0.44 -3.54 -16.67
C LYS A 128 1.09 -4.74 -16.00
N TYR A 129 1.63 -4.57 -14.82
CA TYR A 129 2.18 -5.70 -14.07
C TYR A 129 1.04 -6.57 -13.54
N PRO A 130 1.25 -7.87 -13.42
CA PRO A 130 0.26 -8.75 -12.80
C PRO A 130 0.01 -8.32 -11.35
N GLU A 131 -1.24 -8.41 -10.91
CA GLU A 131 -1.59 -8.37 -9.49
C GLU A 131 -0.70 -9.35 -8.69
N ASP A 132 -0.48 -9.12 -7.41
CA ASP A 132 0.35 -9.93 -6.50
C ASP A 132 1.82 -10.07 -6.95
N SER A 133 2.34 -9.15 -7.77
CA SER A 133 3.75 -9.14 -8.20
C SER A 133 4.55 -7.98 -7.60
N ALA A 134 5.88 -8.10 -7.54
CA ALA A 134 6.75 -6.99 -7.15
C ALA A 134 6.54 -5.73 -8.03
N GLY A 135 6.08 -5.90 -9.25
CA GLY A 135 5.80 -4.80 -10.17
C GLY A 135 4.52 -4.06 -9.86
N SER A 136 3.51 -4.69 -9.22
CA SER A 136 2.27 -4.02 -8.81
C SER A 136 2.48 -3.18 -7.55
N ILE A 137 3.28 -3.65 -6.60
CA ILE A 137 3.52 -2.99 -5.30
C ILE A 137 4.78 -2.09 -5.30
N MET A 138 5.40 -1.78 -6.44
CA MET A 138 6.61 -0.98 -6.49
C MET A 138 6.33 0.49 -6.76
N THR A 139 7.12 1.37 -6.12
CA THR A 139 7.18 2.78 -6.50
C THR A 139 8.31 3.05 -7.50
N THR A 140 8.14 4.09 -8.31
CA THR A 140 9.18 4.59 -9.23
C THR A 140 9.92 5.80 -8.67
N GLU A 141 9.63 6.19 -7.44
CA GLU A 141 10.08 7.41 -6.79
C GLU A 141 11.28 7.19 -5.87
N PHE A 142 12.40 6.82 -6.44
CA PHE A 142 13.66 6.51 -5.77
C PHE A 142 14.84 7.38 -6.24
N ILE A 143 15.95 7.34 -5.49
CA ILE A 143 17.18 8.06 -5.82
C ILE A 143 18.14 7.20 -6.63
N VAL A 144 18.50 7.70 -7.83
CA VAL A 144 19.52 7.09 -8.68
C VAL A 144 20.80 7.92 -8.67
N LEU A 145 21.94 7.25 -8.44
CA LEU A 145 23.27 7.82 -8.51
C LEU A 145 24.07 7.18 -9.66
N ARG A 146 25.18 7.83 -10.04
CA ARG A 146 26.12 7.30 -11.01
C ARG A 146 27.46 6.97 -10.32
N PRO A 147 28.17 5.94 -10.74
CA PRO A 147 29.38 5.47 -10.09
C PRO A 147 30.55 6.49 -10.14
N ASP A 148 30.53 7.39 -11.11
CA ASP A 148 31.52 8.44 -11.33
C ASP A 148 31.22 9.74 -10.57
N MET A 149 30.11 9.84 -9.85
CA MET A 149 29.81 10.95 -8.96
C MET A 149 30.66 10.91 -7.71
N THR A 150 31.04 12.07 -7.16
CA THR A 150 31.62 12.17 -5.82
C THR A 150 30.54 12.15 -4.74
N ALA A 151 30.91 11.87 -3.49
CA ALA A 151 29.99 11.89 -2.35
C ALA A 151 29.29 13.26 -2.23
N GLU A 152 30.04 14.38 -2.39
CA GLU A 152 29.48 15.72 -2.39
C GLU A 152 28.43 15.93 -3.50
N MET A 153 28.71 15.44 -4.71
CA MET A 153 27.76 15.51 -5.83
C MET A 153 26.49 14.68 -5.57
N ALA A 154 26.65 13.48 -4.99
CA ALA A 154 25.55 12.62 -4.63
C ALA A 154 24.63 13.28 -3.58
N ILE A 155 25.22 13.83 -2.51
CA ILE A 155 24.46 14.55 -1.47
C ILE A 155 23.74 15.79 -2.05
N LYS A 156 24.39 16.55 -2.93
CA LYS A 156 23.74 17.68 -3.62
C LYS A 156 22.58 17.22 -4.50
N ARG A 157 22.71 16.07 -5.16
CA ARG A 157 21.63 15.46 -5.94
C ARG A 157 20.46 15.08 -5.05
N ILE A 158 20.71 14.37 -3.94
CA ILE A 158 19.69 13.96 -2.97
C ILE A 158 18.93 15.18 -2.44
N ARG A 159 19.64 16.23 -2.01
CA ARG A 159 19.00 17.48 -1.52
C ARG A 159 18.11 18.16 -2.54
N ARG A 160 18.41 18.01 -3.82
CA ARG A 160 17.63 18.64 -4.90
C ARG A 160 16.43 17.82 -5.34
N THR A 161 16.53 16.49 -5.31
CA THR A 161 15.52 15.60 -5.90
C THR A 161 14.81 14.72 -4.88
N GLY A 162 15.26 14.70 -3.62
CA GLY A 162 14.75 13.79 -2.61
C GLY A 162 13.43 14.24 -1.97
N VAL A 163 12.97 15.47 -2.24
CA VAL A 163 11.67 15.96 -1.74
C VAL A 163 10.51 15.18 -2.37
N ASP A 164 10.67 14.83 -3.65
CA ASP A 164 9.66 14.12 -4.42
C ASP A 164 10.00 12.62 -4.53
N LYS A 165 10.59 12.03 -3.49
CA LYS A 165 10.99 10.62 -3.45
C LYS A 165 10.45 9.95 -2.21
N GLU A 166 9.93 8.74 -2.40
CA GLU A 166 9.40 7.89 -1.36
C GLU A 166 10.40 7.72 -0.21
N THR A 167 11.61 7.38 -0.56
CA THR A 167 12.71 7.27 0.41
C THR A 167 14.03 7.77 -0.16
N ILE A 168 14.86 8.35 0.72
CA ILE A 168 16.23 8.75 0.41
C ILE A 168 17.28 7.91 1.15
N TYR A 169 16.85 7.03 2.07
CA TYR A 169 17.78 6.28 2.93
C TYR A 169 18.69 5.36 2.14
N THR A 170 18.16 4.69 1.12
CA THR A 170 18.90 3.86 0.17
C THR A 170 18.92 4.53 -1.20
N CYS A 171 20.12 4.67 -1.76
CA CYS A 171 20.34 5.22 -3.09
C CYS A 171 20.88 4.12 -4.01
N TYR A 172 20.35 4.04 -5.21
CA TYR A 172 20.68 3.00 -6.17
C TYR A 172 21.67 3.50 -7.21
N VAL A 173 22.73 2.72 -7.42
CA VAL A 173 23.79 3.08 -8.38
C VAL A 173 23.57 2.30 -9.66
N THR A 174 23.45 3.03 -10.78
CA THR A 174 23.21 2.42 -12.09
C THR A 174 24.27 2.83 -13.11
N ASP A 175 24.53 1.97 -14.08
CA ASP A 175 25.36 2.27 -15.24
C ASP A 175 24.65 3.17 -16.27
N ALA A 176 25.32 3.44 -17.39
CA ALA A 176 24.77 4.27 -18.48
C ALA A 176 23.51 3.68 -19.13
N ASN A 177 23.26 2.38 -18.98
CA ASN A 177 22.10 1.66 -19.50
C ASN A 177 21.01 1.45 -18.43
N ASN A 178 21.10 2.13 -17.29
CA ASN A 178 20.24 1.99 -16.11
C ASN A 178 20.29 0.59 -15.46
N LYS A 179 21.32 -0.22 -15.72
CA LYS A 179 21.48 -1.48 -14.99
C LYS A 179 21.91 -1.20 -13.57
N LEU A 180 21.30 -1.90 -12.63
CA LEU A 180 21.65 -1.84 -11.22
C LEU A 180 23.02 -2.46 -11.01
N ILE A 181 23.98 -1.69 -10.49
CA ILE A 181 25.37 -2.10 -10.27
C ILE A 181 25.82 -1.97 -8.82
N GLY A 182 25.05 -1.30 -7.99
CA GLY A 182 25.35 -1.11 -6.57
C GLY A 182 24.26 -0.36 -5.84
N ILE A 183 24.38 -0.35 -4.51
CA ILE A 183 23.57 0.50 -3.61
C ILE A 183 24.52 1.24 -2.67
N THR A 184 24.07 2.38 -2.18
CA THR A 184 24.73 3.10 -1.09
C THR A 184 23.68 3.76 -0.21
N THR A 185 23.98 3.93 1.06
CA THR A 185 23.06 4.62 1.97
C THR A 185 23.45 6.10 2.11
N VAL A 186 22.47 6.95 2.47
CA VAL A 186 22.78 8.35 2.82
C VAL A 186 23.80 8.42 3.96
N LYS A 187 23.79 7.46 4.89
CA LYS A 187 24.77 7.34 5.97
C LYS A 187 26.19 7.17 5.41
N ASP A 188 26.38 6.27 4.44
CA ASP A 188 27.70 5.99 3.86
C ASP A 188 28.21 7.23 3.11
N LEU A 189 27.34 7.92 2.36
CA LEU A 189 27.69 9.16 1.68
C LEU A 189 28.06 10.30 2.63
N LEU A 190 27.41 10.38 3.81
CA LEU A 190 27.70 11.40 4.82
C LEU A 190 29.02 11.12 5.58
N LEU A 191 29.47 9.87 5.63
CA LEU A 191 30.71 9.46 6.31
C LEU A 191 31.92 9.40 5.37
N ALA A 192 31.70 9.41 4.05
CA ALA A 192 32.73 9.45 3.04
C ALA A 192 33.39 10.84 2.92
N GLU A 193 34.61 10.88 2.37
CA GLU A 193 35.23 12.16 2.00
C GLU A 193 34.50 12.80 0.80
N ASP A 194 34.44 14.12 0.74
CA ASP A 194 33.67 14.86 -0.25
C ASP A 194 34.03 14.51 -1.72
N ASP A 195 35.31 14.19 -1.98
CA ASP A 195 35.84 13.84 -3.30
C ASP A 195 35.86 12.34 -3.58
N GLU A 196 35.46 11.51 -2.61
CA GLU A 196 35.37 10.05 -2.78
C GLU A 196 34.27 9.68 -3.78
N LEU A 197 34.59 8.75 -4.69
CA LEU A 197 33.65 8.34 -5.73
C LEU A 197 32.60 7.38 -5.18
N VAL A 198 31.36 7.52 -5.62
CA VAL A 198 30.23 6.61 -5.28
C VAL A 198 30.61 5.16 -5.55
N LYS A 199 31.39 4.88 -6.61
CA LYS A 199 31.88 3.53 -6.93
C LYS A 199 32.71 2.89 -5.81
N SER A 200 33.46 3.67 -5.03
CA SER A 200 34.24 3.14 -3.91
C SER A 200 33.45 3.00 -2.62
N ILE A 201 32.33 3.72 -2.52
CA ILE A 201 31.45 3.72 -1.35
C ILE A 201 30.36 2.66 -1.47
N MET A 202 29.88 2.39 -2.70
CA MET A 202 28.74 1.51 -2.94
C MET A 202 29.04 0.04 -2.61
N GLU A 203 28.00 -0.68 -2.19
CA GLU A 203 27.97 -2.13 -2.13
C GLU A 203 27.58 -2.69 -3.50
N GLU A 204 28.43 -3.58 -4.07
CA GLU A 204 28.20 -4.17 -5.40
C GLU A 204 27.31 -5.43 -5.33
N ASN A 205 27.24 -6.09 -4.18
CA ASN A 205 26.44 -7.32 -4.01
C ASN A 205 24.99 -6.98 -3.65
N VAL A 206 24.25 -6.49 -4.63
CA VAL A 206 22.86 -6.02 -4.44
C VAL A 206 21.90 -7.19 -4.52
N ILE A 207 21.07 -7.33 -3.48
CA ILE A 207 19.88 -8.19 -3.53
C ILE A 207 18.77 -7.40 -4.22
N SER A 208 18.19 -7.97 -5.26
CA SER A 208 17.10 -7.37 -6.04
C SER A 208 16.09 -8.43 -6.43
N VAL A 209 14.87 -8.02 -6.77
CA VAL A 209 13.81 -8.87 -7.29
C VAL A 209 13.44 -8.46 -8.71
N THR A 210 12.85 -9.38 -9.46
CA THR A 210 12.30 -9.06 -10.79
C THR A 210 10.89 -8.52 -10.67
N THR A 211 10.42 -7.75 -11.64
CA THR A 211 9.04 -7.22 -11.68
C THR A 211 7.96 -8.28 -11.58
N LEU A 212 8.25 -9.53 -11.94
CA LEU A 212 7.30 -10.65 -11.91
C LEU A 212 7.51 -11.56 -10.67
N ALA A 213 8.34 -11.15 -9.72
CA ALA A 213 8.49 -11.88 -8.46
C ALA A 213 7.16 -11.77 -7.68
N ASP A 214 6.79 -12.85 -7.03
CA ASP A 214 5.61 -12.94 -6.18
C ASP A 214 5.74 -12.03 -4.96
N GLN A 215 4.70 -11.26 -4.63
CA GLN A 215 4.71 -10.27 -3.55
C GLN A 215 4.97 -10.91 -2.18
N GLU A 216 4.47 -12.12 -1.92
CA GLU A 216 4.72 -12.84 -0.66
C GLU A 216 6.22 -13.15 -0.51
N GLN A 217 6.88 -13.57 -1.61
CA GLN A 217 8.32 -13.80 -1.60
C GLN A 217 9.11 -12.50 -1.34
N VAL A 218 8.66 -11.39 -1.93
CA VAL A 218 9.24 -10.06 -1.70
C VAL A 218 9.10 -9.68 -0.22
N ALA A 219 7.91 -9.76 0.33
CA ALA A 219 7.63 -9.47 1.73
C ALA A 219 8.45 -10.36 2.70
N GLN A 220 8.62 -11.65 2.37
CA GLN A 220 9.47 -12.56 3.13
C GLN A 220 10.95 -12.13 3.10
N MET A 221 11.44 -11.50 2.01
CA MET A 221 12.83 -10.99 1.95
C MET A 221 13.02 -9.82 2.90
N PHE A 222 12.04 -8.91 3.06
CA PHE A 222 12.11 -7.84 4.07
C PHE A 222 12.26 -8.41 5.48
N SER A 223 11.47 -9.44 5.80
CA SER A 223 11.56 -10.11 7.10
C SER A 223 12.92 -10.77 7.34
N ASN A 224 13.52 -11.36 6.29
CA ASN A 224 14.78 -12.10 6.41
C ASN A 224 16.02 -11.19 6.47
N TYR A 225 16.03 -10.09 5.74
CA TYR A 225 17.20 -9.22 5.56
C TYR A 225 17.10 -7.86 6.25
N ASN A 226 15.95 -7.53 6.86
CA ASN A 226 15.67 -6.23 7.49
C ASN A 226 15.90 -5.04 6.53
N PHE A 227 15.48 -5.16 5.30
CA PHE A 227 15.56 -4.07 4.33
C PHE A 227 14.59 -2.93 4.69
N LEU A 228 14.93 -1.69 4.31
CA LEU A 228 14.02 -0.56 4.31
C LEU A 228 13.38 -0.37 2.93
N ALA A 229 14.09 -0.74 1.88
CA ALA A 229 13.61 -0.75 0.51
C ALA A 229 14.38 -1.80 -0.30
N LEU A 230 13.70 -2.44 -1.25
CA LEU A 230 14.24 -3.52 -2.09
C LEU A 230 14.13 -3.11 -3.57
N PRO A 231 15.24 -3.09 -4.33
CA PRO A 231 15.21 -2.73 -5.73
C PRO A 231 14.53 -3.78 -6.60
N VAL A 232 13.67 -3.31 -7.50
CA VAL A 232 12.98 -4.10 -8.52
C VAL A 232 13.66 -3.87 -9.88
N VAL A 233 13.99 -4.95 -10.57
CA VAL A 233 14.68 -4.91 -11.86
C VAL A 233 13.88 -5.63 -12.94
N ASP A 234 14.09 -5.22 -14.20
CA ASP A 234 13.57 -5.95 -15.34
C ASP A 234 14.45 -7.16 -15.70
N ASN A 235 14.05 -7.90 -16.73
CA ASN A 235 14.79 -9.08 -17.22
C ASN A 235 16.21 -8.77 -17.72
N GLU A 236 16.54 -7.50 -17.97
CA GLU A 236 17.86 -7.04 -18.40
C GLU A 236 18.68 -6.46 -17.22
N ASN A 237 18.21 -6.64 -15.98
CA ASN A 237 18.78 -6.09 -14.75
C ASN A 237 18.79 -4.54 -14.72
N ARG A 238 17.83 -3.89 -15.40
CA ARG A 238 17.64 -2.45 -15.28
C ARG A 238 16.74 -2.15 -14.10
N LEU A 239 17.13 -1.18 -13.30
CA LEU A 239 16.32 -0.71 -12.18
C LEU A 239 15.05 -0.03 -12.71
N VAL A 240 13.89 -0.53 -12.32
CA VAL A 240 12.58 -0.03 -12.74
C VAL A 240 11.75 0.54 -11.59
N GLY A 241 11.97 0.05 -10.37
CA GLY A 241 11.25 0.49 -9.17
C GLY A 241 11.95 0.05 -7.89
N ILE A 242 11.31 0.34 -6.80
CA ILE A 242 11.63 -0.19 -5.46
C ILE A 242 10.34 -0.60 -4.77
N VAL A 243 10.40 -1.59 -3.90
CA VAL A 243 9.35 -1.87 -2.91
C VAL A 243 9.84 -1.34 -1.57
N THR A 244 8.99 -0.71 -0.79
CA THR A 244 9.33 -0.17 0.52
C THR A 244 8.93 -1.12 1.64
N ILE A 245 9.32 -0.83 2.88
CA ILE A 245 9.05 -1.72 4.03
C ILE A 245 7.58 -1.66 4.45
N ASP A 246 6.93 -0.52 4.31
CA ASP A 246 5.52 -0.29 4.59
C ASP A 246 4.64 -1.13 3.67
N ASP A 247 4.82 -1.06 2.33
CA ASP A 247 4.13 -1.93 1.37
C ASP A 247 4.35 -3.42 1.67
N ALA A 248 5.60 -3.78 2.01
CA ALA A 248 5.92 -5.16 2.38
C ALA A 248 5.22 -5.62 3.67
N ILE A 249 4.95 -4.72 4.62
CA ILE A 249 4.18 -5.02 5.84
C ILE A 249 2.72 -5.23 5.50
N ASP A 250 2.16 -4.42 4.60
CA ASP A 250 0.76 -4.55 4.17
C ASP A 250 0.54 -5.88 3.45
N VAL A 251 1.42 -6.23 2.52
CA VAL A 251 1.42 -7.57 1.90
C VAL A 251 1.48 -8.70 2.93
N ILE A 252 2.34 -8.60 3.96
CA ILE A 252 2.41 -9.63 5.02
C ILE A 252 1.06 -9.76 5.77
N GLN A 253 0.37 -8.65 6.01
CA GLN A 253 -0.91 -8.65 6.70
C GLN A 253 -2.04 -9.21 5.82
N GLU A 254 -2.04 -8.86 4.55
CA GLU A 254 -2.99 -9.37 3.55
C GLU A 254 -2.86 -10.88 3.37
N GLU A 255 -1.65 -11.36 3.09
CA GLU A 255 -1.35 -12.79 2.95
C GLU A 255 -1.68 -13.59 4.22
N ALA A 256 -1.34 -13.06 5.40
CA ALA A 256 -1.71 -13.70 6.67
C ALA A 256 -3.24 -13.76 6.86
N THR A 257 -3.97 -12.75 6.43
CA THR A 257 -5.44 -12.69 6.47
C THR A 257 -6.04 -13.70 5.49
N GLU A 258 -5.53 -13.73 4.25
CA GLU A 258 -5.94 -14.67 3.22
C GLU A 258 -5.73 -16.12 3.66
N ASP A 259 -4.57 -16.42 4.24
CA ASP A 259 -4.25 -17.74 4.78
C ASP A 259 -5.21 -18.15 5.89
N ILE A 260 -5.55 -17.27 6.81
CA ILE A 260 -6.54 -17.52 7.86
C ILE A 260 -7.92 -17.79 7.25
N GLU A 261 -8.33 -17.02 6.25
CA GLU A 261 -9.61 -17.21 5.55
C GLU A 261 -9.64 -18.54 4.79
N LYS A 262 -8.57 -18.89 4.07
CA LYS A 262 -8.41 -20.20 3.41
C LYS A 262 -8.48 -21.36 4.41
N MET A 263 -7.78 -21.26 5.55
CA MET A 263 -7.85 -22.26 6.63
C MET A 263 -9.25 -22.38 7.23
N ALA A 264 -9.99 -21.28 7.33
CA ALA A 264 -11.38 -21.26 7.80
C ALA A 264 -12.40 -21.68 6.74
N ALA A 265 -11.93 -22.08 5.53
CA ALA A 265 -12.77 -22.42 4.38
C ALA A 265 -13.75 -21.27 4.00
N VAL A 266 -13.25 -20.04 4.07
CA VAL A 266 -13.89 -18.82 3.58
C VAL A 266 -13.18 -18.41 2.30
N LEU A 267 -13.91 -17.94 1.30
CA LEU A 267 -13.28 -17.33 0.13
C LEU A 267 -12.66 -15.99 0.54
N PRO A 268 -11.45 -15.66 0.03
CA PRO A 268 -10.78 -14.41 0.34
C PRO A 268 -11.66 -13.16 0.16
N SER A 269 -11.39 -12.14 0.94
CA SER A 269 -12.20 -10.94 1.04
C SER A 269 -11.33 -9.69 1.14
N ASP A 270 -11.54 -8.74 0.23
CA ASP A 270 -10.95 -7.41 0.26
C ASP A 270 -11.43 -6.59 1.49
N LYS A 271 -12.48 -7.04 2.17
CA LYS A 271 -13.03 -6.38 3.36
C LYS A 271 -12.70 -7.13 4.64
N PRO A 272 -12.27 -6.43 5.71
CA PRO A 272 -12.06 -7.04 7.01
C PRO A 272 -13.27 -7.83 7.49
N TYR A 273 -13.04 -8.98 8.12
CA TYR A 273 -14.10 -9.90 8.58
C TYR A 273 -15.20 -9.19 9.38
N MET A 274 -14.81 -8.26 10.27
CA MET A 274 -15.77 -7.53 11.14
C MET A 274 -16.60 -6.48 10.38
N LYS A 275 -16.12 -5.98 9.25
CA LYS A 275 -16.85 -5.04 8.39
C LYS A 275 -17.73 -5.75 7.35
N THR A 276 -17.54 -7.07 7.15
CA THR A 276 -18.31 -7.85 6.18
C THR A 276 -19.70 -8.19 6.71
N SER A 277 -20.75 -7.98 5.90
CA SER A 277 -22.13 -8.30 6.28
C SER A 277 -22.32 -9.80 6.51
N VAL A 278 -23.24 -10.17 7.42
CA VAL A 278 -23.56 -11.59 7.71
C VAL A 278 -23.97 -12.35 6.45
N PHE A 279 -24.67 -11.70 5.53
CA PHE A 279 -25.07 -12.33 4.27
C PHE A 279 -23.87 -12.49 3.31
N GLY A 280 -22.92 -11.55 3.32
CA GLY A 280 -21.65 -11.65 2.59
C GLY A 280 -20.83 -12.84 3.07
N LEU A 281 -20.64 -12.99 4.39
CA LEU A 281 -19.94 -14.13 5.00
C LEU A 281 -20.62 -15.45 4.66
N TYR A 282 -21.97 -15.50 4.68
CA TYR A 282 -22.71 -16.68 4.27
C TYR A 282 -22.41 -17.05 2.81
N LYS A 283 -22.46 -16.09 1.90
CA LYS A 283 -22.20 -16.31 0.46
C LYS A 283 -20.78 -16.85 0.22
N LYS A 284 -19.80 -16.36 0.96
CA LYS A 284 -18.40 -16.81 0.86
C LYS A 284 -18.16 -18.20 1.43
N ARG A 285 -18.95 -18.65 2.41
CA ARG A 285 -18.89 -20.00 3.00
C ARG A 285 -19.78 -21.02 2.30
N ALA A 286 -20.83 -20.59 1.62
CA ALA A 286 -21.81 -21.49 1.00
C ALA A 286 -21.21 -22.52 0.03
N PRO A 287 -20.26 -22.19 -0.86
CA PRO A 287 -19.65 -23.17 -1.76
C PRO A 287 -18.98 -24.32 -1.01
N TRP A 288 -18.22 -24.03 0.04
CA TRP A 288 -17.56 -25.05 0.85
C TRP A 288 -18.55 -25.92 1.61
N LEU A 289 -19.58 -25.33 2.19
CA LEU A 289 -20.65 -26.08 2.89
C LEU A 289 -21.39 -27.03 1.94
N LEU A 290 -21.62 -26.62 0.69
CA LEU A 290 -22.21 -27.46 -0.34
C LEU A 290 -21.32 -28.65 -0.68
N ILE A 291 -20.02 -28.47 -0.82
CA ILE A 291 -19.05 -29.53 -1.07
C ILE A 291 -19.04 -30.50 0.10
N LEU A 292 -19.03 -30.03 1.33
CA LEU A 292 -19.10 -30.88 2.53
C LEU A 292 -20.41 -31.68 2.60
N MET A 293 -21.54 -31.05 2.28
CA MET A 293 -22.85 -31.72 2.25
C MET A 293 -22.88 -32.85 1.20
N LEU A 294 -22.35 -32.58 -0.01
CA LEU A 294 -22.24 -33.60 -1.06
C LEU A 294 -21.31 -34.74 -0.65
N SER A 295 -20.17 -34.41 -0.05
CA SER A 295 -19.22 -35.39 0.48
C SER A 295 -19.86 -36.27 1.57
N ALA A 296 -20.60 -35.65 2.50
CA ALA A 296 -21.29 -36.38 3.56
C ALA A 296 -22.39 -37.30 3.01
N THR A 297 -23.18 -36.85 2.02
CA THR A 297 -24.20 -37.71 1.38
C THR A 297 -23.58 -38.88 0.62
N PHE A 298 -22.46 -38.63 -0.09
CA PHE A 298 -21.73 -39.67 -0.79
C PHE A 298 -21.14 -40.71 0.19
N THR A 299 -20.53 -40.24 1.27
CA THR A 299 -20.01 -41.11 2.35
C THR A 299 -21.12 -41.94 2.99
N SER A 300 -22.28 -41.33 3.30
CA SER A 300 -23.45 -42.04 3.84
C SER A 300 -23.97 -43.11 2.88
N ALA A 301 -24.04 -42.84 1.58
CA ALA A 301 -24.45 -43.78 0.57
C ALA A 301 -23.50 -45.01 0.47
N ILE A 302 -22.18 -44.75 0.56
CA ILE A 302 -21.19 -45.84 0.60
C ILE A 302 -21.38 -46.69 1.86
N ILE A 303 -21.49 -46.10 3.03
CA ILE A 303 -21.68 -46.82 4.29
C ILE A 303 -22.93 -47.68 4.22
N SER A 304 -24.07 -47.12 3.78
CA SER A 304 -25.32 -47.85 3.62
C SER A 304 -25.21 -49.04 2.65
N SER A 305 -24.43 -48.91 1.58
CA SER A 305 -24.23 -50.00 0.62
C SER A 305 -23.45 -51.18 1.20
N PHE A 306 -22.64 -50.96 2.21
CA PHE A 306 -21.85 -52.00 2.89
C PHE A 306 -22.44 -52.45 4.24
N GLU A 307 -23.53 -51.81 4.69
CA GLU A 307 -24.16 -52.11 5.99
C GLU A 307 -24.55 -53.57 6.13
N ALA A 308 -25.09 -54.20 5.08
CA ALA A 308 -25.44 -55.61 5.05
C ALA A 308 -24.23 -56.56 5.17
N VAL A 309 -23.05 -56.11 4.73
CA VAL A 309 -21.79 -56.86 4.84
C VAL A 309 -21.22 -56.72 6.25
N LEU A 310 -21.27 -55.52 6.82
CA LEU A 310 -20.79 -55.22 8.17
C LEU A 310 -21.66 -55.88 9.26
N ALA A 311 -22.97 -56.05 9.04
CA ALA A 311 -23.90 -56.69 9.97
C ALA A 311 -23.69 -58.21 10.08
N ASN A 312 -22.94 -58.81 9.14
CA ASN A 312 -22.68 -60.26 9.11
C ASN A 312 -21.28 -60.65 9.62
N VAL A 313 -20.49 -59.64 10.11
CA VAL A 313 -19.19 -59.81 10.75
C VAL A 313 -19.32 -59.52 12.24
#